data_ecfb49a255d40b4cf2291c63c100f8d3
#
_entry.id   ecfb49a255d40b4cf2291c63c100f8d3
#
_cell.length_a   1.000
_cell.length_b   1.000
_cell.length_c   1.000
_cell.angle_alpha   90.00
_cell.angle_beta   90.00
_cell.angle_gamma   90.00
#
_symmetry.space_group_name_H-M   'P 1'
#
loop_
_entity.id
_entity.type
_entity.pdbx_description
1 polymer ?
#
loop_
_entity_poly.entity_id
_entity_poly.type
_entity_poly.pdbx_seq_one_letter_code
_entity_poly.pdbx_strand_id
1 'polypeptide(L)'
;AAMVKERDAGRTRFLGVSNVGRWHLEQMAASGAETPAFVQNRCFARLGWDRDVRAFCRERGIVYQGFSLLTANPEVLRHRLVAAIAARCQATPAQVVFAFARAVGMLPLTGTTDAEHMRQDLASRELSLAADEARAIESLAG
;
A
#
# COMPACT_ATOMS: atom_id res chain seq x y z
N ALA A 1 -7.25 23.12 -7.53
CA ALA A 1 -8.02 23.97 -8.44
C ALA A 1 -8.09 23.43 -9.88
N ALA A 2 -6.96 23.13 -10.57
CA ALA A 2 -7.02 22.64 -11.97
C ALA A 2 -7.70 21.27 -12.07
N MET A 3 -7.25 20.28 -11.31
CA MET A 3 -7.78 18.90 -11.35
C MET A 3 -9.26 18.82 -10.94
N VAL A 4 -9.71 19.69 -10.03
CA VAL A 4 -11.14 19.79 -9.66
C VAL A 4 -11.99 20.13 -10.87
N LYS A 5 -11.55 21.09 -11.71
CA LYS A 5 -12.25 21.43 -12.97
C LYS A 5 -12.35 20.24 -13.93
N GLU A 6 -11.32 19.40 -13.97
CA GLU A 6 -11.32 18.19 -14.82
C GLU A 6 -12.37 17.16 -14.35
N ARG A 7 -12.49 16.99 -13.03
CA ARG A 7 -13.53 16.14 -12.46
C ARG A 7 -14.93 16.73 -12.70
N ASP A 8 -15.12 18.01 -12.43
CA ASP A 8 -16.41 18.68 -12.58
C ASP A 8 -16.88 18.70 -14.04
N ALA A 9 -15.93 18.66 -14.97
CA ALA A 9 -16.19 18.47 -16.40
C ALA A 9 -16.39 17.00 -16.82
N GLY A 10 -16.43 16.05 -15.86
CA GLY A 10 -16.67 14.64 -16.13
C GLY A 10 -15.50 13.88 -16.79
N ARG A 11 -14.30 14.49 -16.89
CA ARG A 11 -13.12 13.84 -17.51
C ARG A 11 -12.40 12.86 -16.58
N THR A 12 -12.63 12.96 -15.28
CA THR A 12 -12.23 11.95 -14.29
C THR A 12 -13.31 11.82 -13.22
N ARG A 13 -13.38 10.67 -12.56
CA ARG A 13 -14.33 10.45 -11.47
C ARG A 13 -13.75 10.81 -10.11
N PHE A 14 -12.47 10.58 -9.93
CA PHE A 14 -11.79 10.74 -8.65
C PHE A 14 -10.48 11.50 -8.82
N LEU A 15 -10.07 12.20 -7.77
CA LEU A 15 -8.78 12.86 -7.68
C LEU A 15 -7.91 12.15 -6.65
N GLY A 16 -6.60 12.14 -6.90
CA GLY A 16 -5.62 11.60 -5.99
C GLY A 16 -4.35 12.43 -5.95
N VAL A 17 -3.50 12.14 -4.97
CA VAL A 17 -2.17 12.72 -4.84
C VAL A 17 -1.14 11.61 -4.68
N SER A 18 0.11 11.89 -5.03
CA SER A 18 1.16 10.88 -4.99
C SER A 18 2.42 11.40 -4.31
N ASN A 19 3.11 10.48 -3.61
CA ASN A 19 4.37 10.74 -2.91
C ASN A 19 4.28 11.91 -1.93
N VAL A 20 3.26 11.88 -1.08
CA VAL A 20 2.97 12.88 -0.06
C VAL A 20 3.12 12.27 1.34
N GLY A 21 3.75 13.02 2.25
CA GLY A 21 3.76 12.65 3.66
C GLY A 21 2.53 13.21 4.40
N ARG A 22 2.37 12.79 5.67
CA ARG A 22 1.26 13.22 6.53
C ARG A 22 1.14 14.74 6.62
N TRP A 23 2.26 15.45 6.78
CA TRP A 23 2.26 16.92 6.85
C TRP A 23 1.62 17.56 5.61
N HIS A 24 1.93 17.07 4.39
CA HIS A 24 1.32 17.60 3.16
C HIS A 24 -0.20 17.43 3.15
N LEU A 25 -0.69 16.28 3.61
CA LEU A 25 -2.12 15.99 3.70
C LEU A 25 -2.82 16.88 4.74
N GLU A 26 -2.16 17.13 5.86
CA GLU A 26 -2.66 18.06 6.90
C GLU A 26 -2.74 19.49 6.36
N GLN A 27 -1.71 19.96 5.63
CA GLN A 27 -1.74 21.29 4.98
C GLN A 27 -2.84 21.39 3.92
N MET A 28 -3.05 20.34 3.13
CA MET A 28 -4.16 20.30 2.18
C MET A 28 -5.51 20.42 2.89
N ALA A 29 -5.72 19.68 3.95
CA ALA A 29 -6.95 19.74 4.74
C ALA A 29 -7.15 21.11 5.38
N ALA A 30 -6.10 21.71 5.94
CA ALA A 30 -6.14 23.03 6.58
C ALA A 30 -6.43 24.17 5.57
N SER A 31 -5.99 24.02 4.31
CA SER A 31 -6.25 25.01 3.25
C SER A 31 -7.67 24.97 2.70
N GLY A 32 -8.53 24.08 3.16
CA GLY A 32 -9.86 23.87 2.58
C GLY A 32 -9.83 23.19 1.21
N ALA A 33 -8.70 22.62 0.82
CA ALA A 33 -8.61 21.85 -0.42
C ALA A 33 -9.50 20.60 -0.33
N GLU A 34 -10.02 20.18 -1.46
CA GLU A 34 -10.83 18.98 -1.54
C GLU A 34 -10.04 17.74 -1.09
N THR A 35 -10.67 16.91 -0.27
CA THR A 35 -10.10 15.65 0.18
C THR A 35 -9.86 14.72 -1.03
N PRO A 36 -8.63 14.25 -1.27
CA PRO A 36 -8.38 13.32 -2.35
C PRO A 36 -9.04 11.97 -2.07
N ALA A 37 -9.52 11.30 -3.11
CA ALA A 37 -10.05 9.94 -2.98
C ALA A 37 -8.92 8.90 -2.80
N PHE A 38 -7.73 9.19 -3.32
CA PHE A 38 -6.57 8.31 -3.30
C PHE A 38 -5.30 9.03 -2.88
N VAL A 39 -4.48 8.34 -2.09
CA VAL A 39 -3.07 8.66 -1.85
C VAL A 39 -2.24 7.48 -2.36
N GLN A 40 -1.30 7.74 -3.26
CA GLN A 40 -0.45 6.72 -3.86
C GLN A 40 1.02 7.01 -3.56
N ASN A 41 1.63 6.21 -2.69
CA ASN A 41 3.02 6.41 -2.28
C ASN A 41 3.90 5.23 -2.62
N ARG A 42 5.16 5.51 -2.92
CA ARG A 42 6.22 4.50 -2.88
C ARG A 42 6.44 4.09 -1.43
N CYS A 43 6.16 2.83 -1.12
CA CYS A 43 6.09 2.36 0.25
C CYS A 43 7.37 1.62 0.65
N PHE A 44 8.04 2.12 1.69
CA PHE A 44 9.28 1.55 2.20
C PHE A 44 9.09 0.97 3.61
N ALA A 45 9.49 -0.30 3.78
CA ALA A 45 9.55 -0.95 5.08
C ALA A 45 10.37 -0.12 6.08
N ARG A 46 11.59 0.25 5.71
CA ARG A 46 12.52 1.04 6.55
C ARG A 46 11.99 2.40 7.02
N LEU A 47 10.88 2.87 6.47
CA LEU A 47 10.18 4.09 6.88
C LEU A 47 8.85 3.77 7.60
N GLY A 48 8.69 2.54 8.11
CA GLY A 48 7.49 2.13 8.85
C GLY A 48 6.27 1.93 7.97
N TRP A 49 6.43 1.61 6.68
CA TRP A 49 5.34 1.32 5.77
C TRP A 49 4.28 2.43 5.68
N ASP A 50 4.72 3.69 5.75
CA ASP A 50 3.84 4.88 5.73
C ASP A 50 2.70 4.81 6.75
N ARG A 51 2.95 4.25 7.95
CA ARG A 51 1.92 4.03 8.98
C ARG A 51 1.11 5.29 9.28
N ASP A 52 1.78 6.44 9.41
CA ASP A 52 1.13 7.71 9.75
C ASP A 52 0.25 8.23 8.61
N VAL A 53 0.71 8.08 7.36
CA VAL A 53 -0.07 8.44 6.16
C VAL A 53 -1.28 7.51 6.02
N ARG A 54 -1.09 6.21 6.22
CA ARG A 54 -2.19 5.23 6.20
C ARG A 54 -3.24 5.50 7.28
N ALA A 55 -2.78 5.86 8.49
CA ALA A 55 -3.69 6.24 9.57
C ALA A 55 -4.53 7.46 9.19
N PHE A 56 -3.88 8.53 8.70
CA PHE A 56 -4.57 9.73 8.21
C PHE A 56 -5.59 9.40 7.11
N CYS A 57 -5.21 8.56 6.15
CA CYS A 57 -6.10 8.16 5.06
C CYS A 57 -7.32 7.40 5.60
N ARG A 58 -7.11 6.43 6.49
CA ARG A 58 -8.19 5.64 7.09
C ARG A 58 -9.20 6.50 7.85
N GLU A 59 -8.73 7.47 8.64
CA GLU A 59 -9.58 8.39 9.39
C GLU A 59 -10.49 9.24 8.50
N ARG A 60 -10.12 9.44 7.23
CA ARG A 60 -10.82 10.31 6.27
C ARG A 60 -11.45 9.57 5.10
N GLY A 61 -11.46 8.25 5.12
CA GLY A 61 -12.01 7.45 4.03
C GLY A 61 -11.23 7.53 2.71
N ILE A 62 -9.95 7.91 2.77
CA ILE A 62 -9.05 7.98 1.63
C ILE A 62 -8.46 6.59 1.37
N VAL A 63 -8.47 6.13 0.14
CA VAL A 63 -7.82 4.87 -0.23
C VAL A 63 -6.30 5.08 -0.34
N TYR A 64 -5.55 4.43 0.55
CA TYR A 64 -4.09 4.42 0.45
C TYR A 64 -3.63 3.32 -0.50
N GLN A 65 -2.82 3.69 -1.49
CA GLN A 65 -2.22 2.79 -2.49
C GLN A 65 -0.70 2.75 -2.28
N GLY A 66 -0.16 1.54 -2.02
CA GLY A 66 1.29 1.34 -1.90
C GLY A 66 1.88 0.75 -3.17
N PHE A 67 2.88 1.40 -3.75
CA PHE A 67 3.62 0.86 -4.89
C PHE A 67 5.07 0.55 -4.55
N SER A 68 5.76 -0.18 -5.43
CA SER A 68 7.12 -0.70 -5.23
C SER A 68 7.29 -1.57 -3.98
N LEU A 69 6.24 -2.22 -3.52
CA LEU A 69 6.24 -3.03 -2.30
C LEU A 69 7.30 -4.12 -2.29
N LEU A 70 7.63 -4.69 -3.46
CA LEU A 70 8.66 -5.72 -3.60
C LEU A 70 10.02 -5.09 -3.88
N THR A 71 10.10 -4.22 -4.89
CA THR A 71 11.38 -3.66 -5.39
C THR A 71 12.04 -2.67 -4.43
N ALA A 72 11.25 -2.02 -3.58
CA ALA A 72 11.77 -1.11 -2.55
C ALA A 72 12.13 -1.81 -1.23
N ASN A 73 11.78 -3.10 -1.07
CA ASN A 73 11.91 -3.83 0.19
C ASN A 73 12.49 -5.25 -0.01
N PRO A 74 13.65 -5.39 -0.70
CA PRO A 74 14.23 -6.70 -0.97
C PRO A 74 14.67 -7.43 0.32
N GLU A 75 14.99 -6.70 1.38
CA GLU A 75 15.33 -7.24 2.71
C GLU A 75 14.14 -7.95 3.35
N VAL A 76 12.93 -7.40 3.20
CA VAL A 76 11.69 -8.01 3.71
C VAL A 76 11.40 -9.32 2.98
N LEU A 77 11.55 -9.34 1.65
CA LEU A 77 11.34 -10.55 0.84
C LEU A 77 12.28 -11.70 1.25
N ARG A 78 13.49 -11.39 1.71
CA ARG A 78 14.50 -12.37 2.14
C ARG A 78 14.43 -12.67 3.64
N HIS A 79 13.56 -11.98 4.38
CA HIS A 79 13.52 -12.14 5.82
C HIS A 79 12.95 -13.51 6.22
N ARG A 80 13.59 -14.18 7.21
CA ARG A 80 13.20 -15.52 7.68
C ARG A 80 11.73 -15.63 8.11
N LEU A 81 11.17 -14.57 8.68
CA LEU A 81 9.75 -14.54 9.07
C LEU A 81 8.86 -14.66 7.84
N VAL A 82 9.12 -13.86 6.80
CA VAL A 82 8.34 -13.88 5.56
C VAL A 82 8.47 -15.23 4.86
N ALA A 83 9.68 -15.82 4.84
CA ALA A 83 9.91 -17.16 4.30
C ALA A 83 9.13 -18.25 5.07
N ALA A 84 9.09 -18.17 6.40
CA ALA A 84 8.34 -19.11 7.23
C ALA A 84 6.82 -19.01 6.98
N ILE A 85 6.29 -17.81 6.89
CA ILE A 85 4.86 -17.58 6.55
C ILE A 85 4.56 -18.11 5.15
N ALA A 86 5.42 -17.81 4.18
CA ALA A 86 5.27 -18.28 2.81
C ALA A 86 5.22 -19.82 2.73
N ALA A 87 6.13 -20.50 3.43
CA ALA A 87 6.16 -21.96 3.50
C ALA A 87 4.88 -22.53 4.14
N ARG A 88 4.43 -21.96 5.28
CA ARG A 88 3.19 -22.37 5.96
C ARG A 88 1.97 -22.22 5.07
N CYS A 89 1.91 -21.15 4.30
CA CYS A 89 0.79 -20.81 3.42
C CYS A 89 0.90 -21.44 2.02
N GLN A 90 1.97 -22.17 1.72
CA GLN A 90 2.28 -22.67 0.36
C GLN A 90 2.25 -21.52 -0.68
N ALA A 91 2.79 -20.37 -0.32
CA ALA A 91 2.80 -19.15 -1.09
C ALA A 91 4.24 -18.65 -1.34
N THR A 92 4.38 -17.67 -2.22
CA THR A 92 5.65 -16.98 -2.42
C THR A 92 5.83 -15.83 -1.41
N PRO A 93 7.06 -15.40 -1.11
CA PRO A 93 7.32 -14.21 -0.30
C PRO A 93 6.61 -12.95 -0.85
N ALA A 94 6.51 -12.79 -2.17
CA ALA A 94 5.79 -11.70 -2.80
C ALA A 94 4.29 -11.70 -2.44
N GLN A 95 3.66 -12.87 -2.50
CA GLN A 95 2.26 -13.02 -2.10
C GLN A 95 2.04 -12.70 -0.62
N VAL A 96 2.98 -13.08 0.26
CA VAL A 96 2.93 -12.70 1.70
C VAL A 96 3.00 -11.19 1.88
N VAL A 97 3.87 -10.48 1.14
CA VAL A 97 3.96 -9.02 1.21
C VAL A 97 2.68 -8.36 0.70
N PHE A 98 2.06 -8.86 -0.35
CA PHE A 98 0.77 -8.33 -0.82
C PHE A 98 -0.38 -8.61 0.16
N ALA A 99 -0.39 -9.78 0.78
CA ALA A 99 -1.36 -10.10 1.83
C ALA A 99 -1.17 -9.19 3.06
N PHE A 100 0.09 -8.95 3.47
CA PHE A 100 0.43 -7.99 4.51
C PHE A 100 -0.08 -6.58 4.16
N ALA A 101 0.19 -6.09 2.96
CA ALA A 101 -0.25 -4.77 2.53
C ALA A 101 -1.77 -4.61 2.71
N ARG A 102 -2.56 -5.60 2.29
CA ARG A 102 -4.02 -5.58 2.49
C ARG A 102 -4.40 -5.63 3.98
N ALA A 103 -3.73 -6.47 4.76
CA ALA A 103 -4.01 -6.62 6.19
C ALA A 103 -3.83 -5.31 6.97
N VAL A 104 -2.91 -4.44 6.52
CA VAL A 104 -2.68 -3.12 7.12
C VAL A 104 -3.44 -1.98 6.42
N GLY A 105 -4.40 -2.31 5.56
CA GLY A 105 -5.29 -1.35 4.91
C GLY A 105 -4.71 -0.64 3.69
N MET A 106 -3.66 -1.20 3.07
CA MET A 106 -3.14 -0.71 1.79
C MET A 106 -3.83 -1.43 0.62
N LEU A 107 -4.09 -0.71 -0.45
CA LEU A 107 -4.31 -1.30 -1.77
C LEU A 107 -2.94 -1.49 -2.44
N PRO A 108 -2.42 -2.71 -2.56
CA PRO A 108 -1.13 -2.95 -3.19
C PRO A 108 -1.22 -2.70 -4.70
N LEU A 109 -0.26 -1.95 -5.23
CA LEU A 109 -0.07 -1.79 -6.66
C LEU A 109 1.12 -2.62 -7.12
N THR A 110 0.91 -3.43 -8.12
CA THR A 110 1.93 -4.26 -8.75
C THR A 110 1.90 -4.11 -10.26
N GLY A 111 3.01 -4.46 -10.91
CA GLY A 111 3.12 -4.49 -12.35
C GLY A 111 4.17 -5.50 -12.78
N THR A 112 3.81 -6.38 -13.69
CA THR A 112 4.69 -7.38 -14.28
C THR A 112 4.23 -7.72 -15.68
N THR A 113 5.15 -8.16 -16.53
CA THR A 113 4.87 -8.72 -17.85
C THR A 113 4.89 -10.25 -17.86
N ASP A 114 5.28 -10.87 -16.74
CA ASP A 114 5.34 -12.31 -16.56
C ASP A 114 3.95 -12.84 -16.17
N ALA A 115 3.42 -13.76 -16.99
CA ALA A 115 2.09 -14.33 -16.79
C ALA A 115 1.96 -15.16 -15.51
N GLU A 116 3.06 -15.82 -15.06
CA GLU A 116 3.06 -16.55 -13.80
C GLU A 116 3.02 -15.60 -12.61
N HIS A 117 3.82 -14.54 -12.63
CA HIS A 117 3.76 -13.51 -11.61
C HIS A 117 2.39 -12.84 -11.54
N MET A 118 1.73 -12.59 -12.69
CA MET A 118 0.35 -12.06 -12.68
C MET A 118 -0.63 -12.99 -11.97
N ARG A 119 -0.54 -14.31 -12.22
CA ARG A 119 -1.38 -15.31 -11.54
C ARG A 119 -1.11 -15.35 -10.04
N GLN A 120 0.17 -15.33 -9.64
CA GLN A 120 0.57 -15.32 -8.24
C GLN A 120 0.11 -14.04 -7.51
N ASP A 121 0.25 -12.88 -8.14
CA ASP A 121 -0.21 -11.60 -7.59
C ASP A 121 -1.72 -11.61 -7.34
N LEU A 122 -2.50 -12.11 -8.30
CA LEU A 122 -3.95 -12.26 -8.15
C LEU A 122 -4.30 -13.29 -7.07
N ALA A 123 -3.63 -14.45 -7.05
CA ALA A 123 -3.86 -15.50 -6.05
C ALA A 123 -3.50 -15.02 -4.63
N SER A 124 -2.64 -14.01 -4.49
CA SER A 124 -2.37 -13.41 -3.18
C SER A 124 -3.62 -12.91 -2.46
N ARG A 125 -4.72 -12.63 -3.19
CA ARG A 125 -5.99 -12.14 -2.63
C ARG A 125 -6.64 -13.17 -1.70
N GLU A 126 -6.42 -14.45 -1.94
CA GLU A 126 -6.94 -15.54 -1.13
C GLU A 126 -6.11 -15.79 0.14
N LEU A 127 -4.90 -15.19 0.21
CA LEU A 127 -4.01 -15.34 1.34
C LEU A 127 -4.39 -14.39 2.46
N SER A 128 -4.70 -14.95 3.63
CA SER A 128 -4.94 -14.20 4.86
C SER A 128 -3.80 -14.42 5.85
N LEU A 129 -3.32 -13.33 6.43
CA LEU A 129 -2.35 -13.37 7.52
C LEU A 129 -3.05 -13.24 8.85
N ALA A 130 -2.51 -13.90 9.88
CA ALA A 130 -2.93 -13.64 11.25
C ALA A 130 -2.50 -12.21 11.67
N ALA A 131 -3.22 -11.61 12.61
CA ALA A 131 -2.95 -10.23 13.03
C ALA A 131 -1.57 -10.03 13.65
N ASP A 132 -1.03 -11.05 14.32
CA ASP A 132 0.32 -11.07 14.87
C ASP A 132 1.39 -11.18 13.77
N GLU A 133 1.15 -11.95 12.72
CA GLU A 133 2.03 -12.02 11.55
C GLU A 133 2.11 -10.68 10.82
N ALA A 134 0.98 -10.02 10.61
CA ALA A 134 0.95 -8.71 9.99
C ALA A 134 1.70 -7.68 10.85
N ARG A 135 1.50 -7.66 12.16
CA ARG A 135 2.25 -6.79 13.08
C ARG A 135 3.75 -7.11 13.07
N ALA A 136 4.12 -8.38 13.02
CA ALA A 136 5.51 -8.79 12.98
C ALA A 136 6.21 -8.33 11.69
N ILE A 137 5.54 -8.44 10.53
CA ILE A 137 6.07 -7.92 9.25
C ILE A 137 6.17 -6.39 9.30
N GLU A 138 5.16 -5.71 9.84
CA GLU A 138 5.19 -4.25 9.98
C GLU A 138 6.35 -3.77 10.85
N SER A 139 6.76 -4.57 11.83
CA SER A 139 7.87 -4.27 12.74
C SER A 139 9.25 -4.57 12.16
N LEU A 140 9.36 -5.22 11.00
CA LEU A 140 10.65 -5.45 10.34
C LEU A 140 11.32 -4.16 9.85
N ALA A 141 10.66 -3.05 9.96
CA ALA A 141 11.08 -1.74 9.46
C ALA A 141 11.98 -0.96 10.43
N GLY A 142 12.10 -1.41 11.67
CA GLY A 142 12.84 -0.74 12.73
C GLY A 142 14.24 -1.27 12.94
#